data_80fb2d3d65c0e1d096440a846ba74eeb
#
_entry.id   80fb2d3d65c0e1d096440a846ba74eeb
#
_cell.length_a   1.000
_cell.length_b   1.000
_cell.length_c   1.000
_cell.angle_alpha   90.00
_cell.angle_beta   90.00
_cell.angle_gamma   90.00
#
_symmetry.space_group_name_H-M   'P 1'
#
loop_
_entity.id
_entity.type
_entity.pdbx_description
1 polymer ?
#
loop_
_entity_poly.entity_id
_entity_poly.type
_entity_poly.pdbx_seq_one_letter_code
_entity_poly.pdbx_strand_id
1 'polypeptide(L)'
;DGSANNVNISGKTFVIRVTSQDGKASTDYTVNLTAAASAEAKLNDFTVKYNDNGTEVSYTAANGTLTLPYAAQFDLSNYKVYAQFSTGASSDPSITNGETALNTLVSGDKKITLKVTASDGTAQTYTITVKYENAKTARTISSATLVGTNNNAEITDDNTYGVTVGTTTDTTGTAVKTLKVNVPYSFSAPAVYFSALKLSDGAKAYV
;
A
#
# COMPACT_ATOMS: atom_id res chain seq x y z
N ASP A 1 -34.01 22.84 -44.04
CA ASP A 1 -33.40 21.53 -44.14
C ASP A 1 -32.46 21.34 -42.95
N GLY A 2 -32.93 20.65 -41.92
CA GLY A 2 -32.21 20.43 -40.69
C GLY A 2 -31.21 19.26 -40.77
N SER A 3 -30.27 19.29 -41.71
CA SER A 3 -29.18 18.31 -41.73
C SER A 3 -28.31 18.47 -40.48
N ALA A 4 -28.25 17.45 -39.66
CA ALA A 4 -27.40 17.41 -38.48
C ALA A 4 -25.93 17.41 -38.88
N ASN A 5 -25.29 18.57 -38.86
CA ASN A 5 -23.87 18.70 -39.02
C ASN A 5 -23.23 18.48 -37.64
N ASN A 6 -22.25 17.56 -37.55
CA ASN A 6 -21.46 17.40 -36.36
C ASN A 6 -20.69 18.68 -36.06
N VAL A 7 -21.05 19.37 -34.99
CA VAL A 7 -20.38 20.58 -34.53
C VAL A 7 -19.29 20.17 -33.54
N ASN A 8 -18.06 20.64 -33.75
CA ASN A 8 -16.99 20.45 -32.76
C ASN A 8 -17.32 21.32 -31.53
N ILE A 9 -17.64 20.67 -30.40
CA ILE A 9 -17.96 21.28 -29.12
C ILE A 9 -16.79 21.26 -28.11
N SER A 10 -15.57 21.15 -28.60
CA SER A 10 -14.37 21.19 -27.71
C SER A 10 -14.26 22.50 -26.93
N GLY A 11 -14.82 23.60 -27.45
CA GLY A 11 -15.14 24.80 -26.67
C GLY A 11 -16.58 24.74 -26.15
N LYS A 12 -16.81 25.11 -24.89
CA LYS A 12 -18.15 25.10 -24.26
C LYS A 12 -19.14 26.07 -24.91
N THR A 13 -18.80 26.67 -26.04
CA THR A 13 -19.59 27.69 -26.73
C THR A 13 -19.48 27.49 -28.24
N PHE A 14 -20.60 27.54 -28.95
CA PHE A 14 -20.63 27.58 -30.41
C PHE A 14 -21.74 28.52 -30.88
N VAL A 15 -21.66 28.96 -32.13
CA VAL A 15 -22.62 29.90 -32.74
C VAL A 15 -23.39 29.20 -33.86
N ILE A 16 -24.70 29.33 -33.84
CA ILE A 16 -25.60 28.94 -34.93
C ILE A 16 -26.00 30.19 -35.66
N ARG A 17 -25.64 30.31 -36.95
CA ARG A 17 -26.11 31.38 -37.80
C ARG A 17 -27.35 30.93 -38.55
N VAL A 18 -28.44 31.65 -38.38
CA VAL A 18 -29.68 31.47 -39.12
C VAL A 18 -29.77 32.58 -40.15
N THR A 19 -29.92 32.23 -41.45
CA THR A 19 -30.03 33.20 -42.55
C THR A 19 -31.43 33.11 -43.15
N SER A 20 -32.01 34.25 -43.46
CA SER A 20 -33.31 34.34 -44.13
C SER A 20 -33.31 33.69 -45.55
N GLN A 21 -34.46 33.25 -46.04
CA GLN A 21 -34.57 32.55 -47.31
C GLN A 21 -34.03 33.39 -48.49
N ASP A 22 -34.17 34.74 -48.44
CA ASP A 22 -33.65 35.64 -49.44
C ASP A 22 -32.14 35.97 -49.26
N GLY A 23 -31.50 35.43 -48.26
CA GLY A 23 -30.07 35.61 -47.97
C GLY A 23 -29.71 37.01 -47.44
N LYS A 24 -30.69 37.92 -47.23
CA LYS A 24 -30.39 39.32 -46.88
C LYS A 24 -30.26 39.62 -45.42
N ALA A 25 -30.74 38.74 -44.55
CA ALA A 25 -30.64 38.90 -43.11
C ALA A 25 -30.13 37.63 -42.45
N SER A 26 -29.25 37.75 -41.41
CA SER A 26 -28.82 36.65 -40.59
C SER A 26 -28.78 37.05 -39.12
N THR A 27 -29.02 36.07 -38.25
CA THR A 27 -28.93 36.20 -36.80
C THR A 27 -28.05 35.09 -36.25
N ASP A 28 -27.12 35.48 -35.41
CA ASP A 28 -26.23 34.53 -34.70
C ASP A 28 -26.79 34.21 -33.32
N TYR A 29 -26.95 32.93 -33.04
CA TYR A 29 -27.35 32.39 -31.72
C TYR A 29 -26.14 31.75 -31.07
N THR A 30 -25.69 32.29 -29.95
CA THR A 30 -24.61 31.69 -29.15
C THR A 30 -25.21 30.65 -28.24
N VAL A 31 -24.74 29.40 -28.36
CA VAL A 31 -25.10 28.28 -27.48
C VAL A 31 -23.97 28.06 -26.48
N ASN A 32 -24.26 28.23 -25.21
CA ASN A 32 -23.34 27.95 -24.13
C ASN A 32 -23.71 26.61 -23.51
N LEU A 33 -22.73 25.69 -23.44
CA LEU A 33 -22.90 24.40 -22.79
C LEU A 33 -22.36 24.49 -21.37
N THR A 34 -23.22 24.29 -20.40
CA THR A 34 -22.83 24.17 -18.98
C THR A 34 -23.11 22.76 -18.52
N ALA A 35 -22.08 22.10 -17.99
CA ALA A 35 -22.29 20.82 -17.29
C ALA A 35 -23.00 21.09 -15.96
N ALA A 36 -24.04 20.32 -15.66
CA ALA A 36 -24.64 20.34 -14.32
C ALA A 36 -23.60 19.92 -13.29
N ALA A 37 -23.59 20.59 -12.13
CA ALA A 37 -22.77 20.15 -10.99
C ALA A 37 -23.28 18.81 -10.49
N SER A 38 -22.35 17.90 -10.15
CA SER A 38 -22.70 16.58 -9.59
C SER A 38 -23.01 16.71 -8.10
N ALA A 39 -24.09 16.05 -7.64
CA ALA A 39 -24.42 15.88 -6.23
C ALA A 39 -23.77 14.63 -5.61
N GLU A 40 -22.96 13.89 -6.37
CA GLU A 40 -22.38 12.63 -5.90
C GLU A 40 -21.14 12.89 -5.04
N ALA A 41 -21.29 12.85 -3.72
CA ALA A 41 -20.23 12.99 -2.72
C ALA A 41 -19.76 11.60 -2.25
N LYS A 42 -19.10 10.82 -3.11
CA LYS A 42 -18.78 9.41 -2.82
C LYS A 42 -17.29 9.15 -2.73
N LEU A 43 -16.89 8.38 -1.72
CA LEU A 43 -15.59 7.72 -1.62
C LEU A 43 -15.71 6.33 -2.27
N ASN A 44 -15.08 6.14 -3.43
CA ASN A 44 -15.15 4.91 -4.21
C ASN A 44 -14.12 3.88 -3.75
N ASP A 45 -12.92 4.34 -3.40
CA ASP A 45 -11.84 3.49 -2.92
C ASP A 45 -10.96 4.24 -1.92
N PHE A 46 -10.38 3.50 -0.98
CA PHE A 46 -9.37 3.98 -0.05
C PHE A 46 -8.32 2.89 0.15
N THR A 47 -7.17 3.11 -0.43
CA THR A 47 -6.03 2.17 -0.40
C THR A 47 -4.82 2.86 0.21
N VAL A 48 -4.05 2.10 0.96
CA VAL A 48 -2.79 2.54 1.56
C VAL A 48 -1.67 1.67 1.03
N LYS A 49 -0.58 2.29 0.61
CA LYS A 49 0.59 1.59 0.08
C LYS A 49 1.82 1.85 0.96
N TYR A 50 2.61 0.82 1.10
CA TYR A 50 3.87 0.82 1.84
C TYR A 50 4.94 0.11 1.03
N ASN A 51 6.16 0.66 1.01
CA ASN A 51 7.30 0.02 0.36
C ASN A 51 8.05 -0.82 1.39
N ASP A 52 8.03 -2.13 1.23
CA ASP A 52 8.79 -3.08 2.05
C ASP A 52 10.02 -3.56 1.27
N ASN A 53 11.18 -2.99 1.57
CA ASN A 53 12.46 -3.36 0.97
C ASN A 53 12.45 -3.40 -0.58
N GLY A 54 11.81 -2.40 -1.21
CA GLY A 54 11.68 -2.30 -2.66
C GLY A 54 10.43 -2.97 -3.25
N THR A 55 9.63 -3.64 -2.43
CA THR A 55 8.35 -4.23 -2.86
C THR A 55 7.20 -3.37 -2.35
N GLU A 56 6.34 -2.89 -3.25
CA GLU A 56 5.14 -2.16 -2.87
C GLU A 56 4.05 -3.13 -2.41
N VAL A 57 3.56 -2.92 -1.18
CA VAL A 57 2.44 -3.67 -0.59
C VAL A 57 1.26 -2.73 -0.44
N SER A 58 0.05 -3.19 -0.80
CA SER A 58 -1.18 -2.42 -0.76
C SER A 58 -2.17 -2.99 0.24
N TYR A 59 -2.85 -2.11 0.97
CA TYR A 59 -3.91 -2.43 1.93
C TYR A 59 -5.15 -1.61 1.59
N THR A 60 -6.22 -2.26 1.17
CA THR A 60 -7.47 -1.57 0.79
C THR A 60 -8.49 -1.66 1.92
N ALA A 61 -9.13 -0.53 2.22
CA ALA A 61 -10.20 -0.51 3.20
C ALA A 61 -11.43 -1.26 2.68
N ALA A 62 -11.99 -2.13 3.49
CA ALA A 62 -13.20 -2.89 3.19
C ALA A 62 -14.23 -2.69 4.30
N ASN A 63 -15.48 -2.43 3.93
CA ASN A 63 -16.58 -2.23 4.89
C ASN A 63 -16.24 -1.23 6.01
N GLY A 64 -15.61 -0.11 5.67
CA GLY A 64 -15.22 0.92 6.63
C GLY A 64 -14.07 0.51 7.56
N THR A 65 -13.31 -0.52 7.23
CA THR A 65 -12.16 -0.97 8.04
C THR A 65 -10.92 -1.11 7.17
N LEU A 66 -9.82 -0.52 7.61
CA LEU A 66 -8.47 -0.69 7.06
C LEU A 66 -7.67 -1.57 8.02
N THR A 67 -7.26 -2.76 7.57
CA THR A 67 -6.43 -3.66 8.38
C THR A 67 -4.98 -3.58 7.91
N LEU A 68 -4.08 -3.27 8.82
CA LEU A 68 -2.64 -3.10 8.59
C LEU A 68 -1.83 -4.16 9.36
N PRO A 69 -0.59 -4.47 8.95
CA PRO A 69 0.27 -5.39 9.69
C PRO A 69 0.59 -4.84 11.08
N TYR A 70 0.92 -5.73 12.01
CA TYR A 70 1.26 -5.39 13.41
C TYR A 70 2.30 -4.26 13.52
N ALA A 71 3.33 -4.29 12.67
CA ALA A 71 4.41 -3.30 12.71
C ALA A 71 3.93 -1.87 12.40
N ALA A 72 2.85 -1.71 11.64
CA ALA A 72 2.31 -0.40 11.28
C ALA A 72 1.82 0.42 12.49
N GLN A 73 1.49 -0.22 13.62
CA GLN A 73 1.05 0.48 14.82
C GLN A 73 2.12 1.39 15.43
N PHE A 74 3.39 1.16 15.11
CA PHE A 74 4.53 1.93 15.66
C PHE A 74 4.93 3.09 14.76
N ASP A 75 4.69 2.99 13.45
CA ASP A 75 4.98 4.05 12.50
C ASP A 75 4.08 3.95 11.27
N LEU A 76 3.28 4.98 11.02
CA LEU A 76 2.42 5.13 9.85
C LEU A 76 2.96 6.15 8.83
N SER A 77 4.10 6.79 9.06
CA SER A 77 4.60 7.88 8.22
C SER A 77 4.98 7.42 6.81
N ASN A 78 5.42 6.17 6.68
CA ASN A 78 5.82 5.56 5.42
C ASN A 78 4.65 4.93 4.63
N TYR A 79 3.45 4.93 5.21
CA TYR A 79 2.23 4.46 4.55
C TYR A 79 1.59 5.60 3.77
N LYS A 80 1.51 5.48 2.45
CA LYS A 80 0.97 6.51 1.55
C LYS A 80 -0.46 6.21 1.15
N VAL A 81 -1.31 7.23 1.18
CA VAL A 81 -2.74 7.11 0.92
C VAL A 81 -3.06 7.33 -0.54
N TYR A 82 -3.97 6.53 -1.05
CA TYR A 82 -4.60 6.64 -2.36
C TYR A 82 -6.11 6.56 -2.16
N ALA A 83 -6.83 7.59 -2.55
CA ALA A 83 -8.29 7.63 -2.48
C ALA A 83 -8.88 7.97 -3.84
N GLN A 84 -10.02 7.37 -4.15
CA GLN A 84 -10.80 7.68 -5.33
C GLN A 84 -12.15 8.22 -4.91
N PHE A 85 -12.50 9.39 -5.44
CA PHE A 85 -13.77 10.04 -5.20
C PHE A 85 -14.62 10.06 -6.48
N SER A 86 -15.91 10.33 -6.35
CA SER A 86 -16.77 10.64 -7.48
C SER A 86 -16.23 11.84 -8.26
N THR A 87 -16.53 11.91 -9.56
CA THR A 87 -16.00 12.93 -10.46
C THR A 87 -16.35 14.35 -9.98
N GLY A 88 -15.33 15.18 -9.82
CA GLY A 88 -15.47 16.56 -9.36
C GLY A 88 -15.65 16.73 -7.85
N ALA A 89 -15.64 15.64 -7.07
CA ALA A 89 -15.66 15.72 -5.62
C ALA A 89 -14.25 15.96 -5.03
N SER A 90 -14.22 16.58 -3.86
CA SER A 90 -13.01 16.82 -3.07
C SER A 90 -13.17 16.26 -1.66
N SER A 91 -12.07 16.14 -0.90
CA SER A 91 -12.10 15.68 0.50
C SER A 91 -11.49 16.69 1.45
N ASP A 92 -11.98 16.67 2.70
CA ASP A 92 -11.41 17.35 3.83
C ASP A 92 -11.22 16.33 4.97
N PRO A 93 -9.99 16.08 5.47
CA PRO A 93 -8.72 16.60 4.94
C PRO A 93 -8.45 16.23 3.48
N SER A 94 -7.72 17.09 2.77
CA SER A 94 -7.35 16.86 1.37
C SER A 94 -6.36 15.72 1.25
N ILE A 95 -6.57 14.84 0.28
CA ILE A 95 -5.70 13.72 -0.03
C ILE A 95 -5.03 13.95 -1.38
N THR A 96 -3.69 13.96 -1.38
CA THR A 96 -2.87 13.84 -2.60
C THR A 96 -2.34 12.42 -2.70
N ASN A 97 -2.81 11.68 -3.70
CA ASN A 97 -2.46 10.28 -3.88
C ASN A 97 -0.95 10.07 -3.98
N GLY A 98 -0.43 9.16 -3.16
CA GLY A 98 1.00 8.84 -3.08
C GLY A 98 1.85 9.81 -2.26
N GLU A 99 1.32 10.98 -1.88
CA GLU A 99 2.03 11.97 -1.06
C GLU A 99 1.51 12.03 0.37
N THR A 100 0.16 12.01 0.55
CA THR A 100 -0.46 12.07 1.87
C THR A 100 -0.05 10.85 2.71
N ALA A 101 0.61 11.09 3.84
CA ALA A 101 1.00 10.05 4.77
C ALA A 101 -0.17 9.66 5.69
N LEU A 102 -0.32 8.37 5.98
CA LEU A 102 -1.44 7.86 6.75
C LEU A 102 -1.50 8.41 8.18
N ASN A 103 -0.34 8.64 8.81
CA ASN A 103 -0.25 9.21 10.16
C ASN A 103 -0.88 10.61 10.29
N THR A 104 -1.00 11.36 9.19
CA THR A 104 -1.63 12.69 9.20
C THR A 104 -3.17 12.63 9.21
N LEU A 105 -3.74 11.47 8.89
CA LEU A 105 -5.18 11.25 8.79
C LEU A 105 -5.76 10.48 9.98
N VAL A 106 -4.94 9.62 10.60
CA VAL A 106 -5.39 8.74 11.70
C VAL A 106 -5.46 9.51 13.00
N SER A 107 -6.66 9.57 13.60
CA SER A 107 -6.89 10.14 14.91
C SER A 107 -6.45 9.22 16.07
N GLY A 108 -6.41 9.73 17.27
CA GLY A 108 -6.00 8.98 18.48
C GLY A 108 -6.86 7.76 18.77
N ASP A 109 -8.12 7.73 18.32
CA ASP A 109 -9.05 6.60 18.43
C ASP A 109 -8.96 5.61 17.26
N LYS A 110 -7.88 5.69 16.45
CA LYS A 110 -7.61 4.84 15.28
C LYS A 110 -8.68 4.94 14.20
N LYS A 111 -9.17 6.14 13.95
CA LYS A 111 -10.12 6.43 12.88
C LYS A 111 -9.59 7.46 11.91
N ILE A 112 -10.04 7.34 10.68
CA ILE A 112 -9.87 8.33 9.62
C ILE A 112 -11.27 8.85 9.31
N THR A 113 -11.46 10.16 9.38
CA THR A 113 -12.71 10.81 9.03
C THR A 113 -12.48 11.71 7.84
N LEU A 114 -13.22 11.48 6.76
CA LEU A 114 -13.15 12.24 5.52
C LEU A 114 -14.52 12.83 5.23
N LYS A 115 -14.59 14.14 5.10
CA LYS A 115 -15.75 14.82 4.52
C LYS A 115 -15.55 14.95 3.03
N VAL A 116 -16.32 14.22 2.24
CA VAL A 116 -16.30 14.30 0.77
C VAL A 116 -17.37 15.28 0.33
N THR A 117 -17.00 16.26 -0.51
CA THR A 117 -17.90 17.30 -1.01
C THR A 117 -17.96 17.24 -2.53
N ALA A 118 -19.15 17.08 -3.07
CA ALA A 118 -19.43 17.06 -4.49
C ALA A 118 -19.37 18.48 -5.11
N SER A 119 -19.38 18.59 -6.44
CA SER A 119 -19.24 19.86 -7.13
C SER A 119 -20.43 20.81 -6.94
N ASP A 120 -21.60 20.31 -6.52
CA ASP A 120 -22.77 21.13 -6.18
C ASP A 120 -22.77 21.58 -4.70
N GLY A 121 -21.79 21.16 -3.90
CA GLY A 121 -21.69 21.43 -2.47
C GLY A 121 -22.32 20.38 -1.56
N THR A 122 -22.99 19.37 -2.11
CA THR A 122 -23.47 18.23 -1.32
C THR A 122 -22.30 17.52 -0.66
N ALA A 123 -22.39 17.19 0.63
CA ALA A 123 -21.30 16.57 1.36
C ALA A 123 -21.72 15.31 2.11
N GLN A 124 -20.81 14.35 2.20
CA GLN A 124 -20.96 13.13 2.99
C GLN A 124 -19.69 12.84 3.80
N THR A 125 -19.86 12.37 5.03
CA THR A 125 -18.75 11.99 5.90
C THR A 125 -18.54 10.48 5.89
N TYR A 126 -17.30 10.07 5.66
CA TYR A 126 -16.84 8.69 5.70
C TYR A 126 -15.93 8.48 6.89
N THR A 127 -16.14 7.40 7.62
CA THR A 127 -15.27 6.99 8.73
C THR A 127 -14.68 5.62 8.42
N ILE A 128 -13.35 5.54 8.46
CA ILE A 128 -12.60 4.30 8.27
C ILE A 128 -11.91 3.98 9.60
N THR A 129 -12.19 2.80 10.15
CA THR A 129 -11.53 2.30 11.36
C THR A 129 -10.22 1.62 10.98
N VAL A 130 -9.11 2.03 11.59
CA VAL A 130 -7.81 1.40 11.40
C VAL A 130 -7.63 0.30 12.42
N LYS A 131 -7.39 -0.91 11.95
CA LYS A 131 -7.07 -2.09 12.77
C LYS A 131 -5.67 -2.57 12.43
N TYR A 132 -5.03 -3.21 13.41
CA TYR A 132 -3.74 -3.85 13.22
C TYR A 132 -3.87 -5.34 13.43
N GLU A 133 -3.16 -6.12 12.63
CA GLU A 133 -3.03 -7.56 12.87
C GLU A 133 -2.39 -7.80 14.24
N ASN A 134 -2.64 -8.96 14.80
CA ASN A 134 -1.99 -9.37 16.03
C ASN A 134 -0.49 -9.61 15.80
N ALA A 135 0.32 -9.36 16.83
CA ALA A 135 1.72 -9.73 16.80
C ALA A 135 1.88 -11.23 16.51
N LYS A 136 2.76 -11.56 15.58
CA LYS A 136 3.13 -12.96 15.34
C LYS A 136 4.03 -13.42 16.47
N THR A 137 3.64 -14.47 17.17
CA THR A 137 4.33 -14.99 18.37
C THR A 137 5.27 -16.16 18.06
N ALA A 138 5.27 -16.67 16.84
CA ALA A 138 6.15 -17.75 16.43
C ALA A 138 7.63 -17.33 16.53
N ARG A 139 8.44 -18.20 17.15
CA ARG A 139 9.88 -17.98 17.40
C ARG A 139 10.65 -19.20 16.94
N THR A 140 10.56 -19.47 15.63
CA THR A 140 11.17 -20.69 15.08
C THR A 140 12.19 -20.36 13.99
N ILE A 141 13.21 -21.20 13.92
CA ILE A 141 14.08 -21.31 12.76
C ILE A 141 13.56 -22.48 11.95
N SER A 142 13.17 -22.26 10.70
CA SER A 142 12.67 -23.31 9.80
C SER A 142 13.79 -23.95 8.99
N SER A 143 14.81 -23.19 8.64
CA SER A 143 16.02 -23.69 7.99
C SER A 143 17.19 -22.76 8.26
N ALA A 144 18.39 -23.30 8.19
CA ALA A 144 19.62 -22.54 8.25
C ALA A 144 20.71 -23.28 7.45
N THR A 145 21.68 -22.52 6.96
CA THR A 145 22.89 -23.05 6.31
C THR A 145 24.10 -22.40 6.95
N LEU A 146 25.04 -23.19 7.39
CA LEU A 146 26.29 -22.72 7.98
C LEU A 146 27.41 -22.74 6.94
N VAL A 147 28.20 -21.70 6.91
CA VAL A 147 29.38 -21.56 6.05
C VAL A 147 30.60 -21.26 6.92
N GLY A 148 31.70 -21.96 6.67
CA GLY A 148 32.99 -21.66 7.27
C GLY A 148 33.68 -20.50 6.56
N THR A 149 34.37 -19.62 7.30
CA THR A 149 35.16 -18.52 6.72
C THR A 149 36.56 -18.48 7.31
N ASN A 150 37.50 -17.96 6.51
CA ASN A 150 38.84 -17.59 6.97
C ASN A 150 39.09 -16.13 6.53
N ASN A 151 39.33 -15.23 7.48
CA ASN A 151 39.53 -13.79 7.25
C ASN A 151 38.38 -13.14 6.41
N ASN A 152 37.13 -13.49 6.71
CA ASN A 152 35.93 -13.05 5.98
C ASN A 152 35.83 -13.54 4.51
N ALA A 153 36.69 -14.43 4.06
CA ALA A 153 36.56 -15.14 2.78
C ALA A 153 35.93 -16.51 3.03
N GLU A 154 35.04 -16.94 2.15
CA GLU A 154 34.52 -18.32 2.20
C GLU A 154 35.65 -19.31 1.97
N ILE A 155 35.66 -20.40 2.75
CA ILE A 155 36.53 -21.53 2.51
C ILE A 155 35.95 -22.30 1.35
N THR A 156 36.64 -22.39 0.23
CA THR A 156 36.14 -22.82 -1.08
C THR A 156 35.92 -24.33 -1.25
N ASP A 157 36.12 -25.14 -0.27
CA ASP A 157 35.92 -26.59 -0.35
C ASP A 157 34.56 -27.00 0.21
N ASP A 158 33.50 -26.98 -0.61
CA ASP A 158 32.14 -27.50 -0.30
C ASP A 158 31.60 -27.22 1.12
N ASN A 159 31.84 -26.05 1.65
CA ASN A 159 31.68 -25.70 3.06
C ASN A 159 30.30 -25.18 3.44
N THR A 160 29.29 -25.60 2.71
CA THR A 160 27.90 -25.30 3.02
C THR A 160 27.27 -26.49 3.74
N TYR A 161 26.96 -26.32 5.02
CA TYR A 161 26.42 -27.40 5.83
C TYR A 161 24.98 -27.16 6.21
N GLY A 162 24.15 -28.17 5.92
CA GLY A 162 22.74 -28.15 6.33
C GLY A 162 22.61 -28.18 7.86
N VAL A 163 21.72 -27.35 8.36
CA VAL A 163 21.43 -27.27 9.80
C VAL A 163 20.12 -27.98 10.10
N THR A 164 20.15 -28.92 11.04
CA THR A 164 18.95 -29.59 11.55
C THR A 164 18.45 -28.87 12.79
N VAL A 165 17.20 -28.43 12.75
CA VAL A 165 16.52 -27.82 13.90
C VAL A 165 15.96 -28.95 14.78
N GLY A 166 16.34 -29.01 16.02
CA GLY A 166 15.91 -30.02 16.96
C GLY A 166 15.36 -29.43 18.27
N THR A 167 15.01 -30.33 19.18
CA THR A 167 14.70 -29.99 20.57
C THR A 167 15.43 -30.98 21.44
N THR A 168 16.13 -30.52 22.47
CA THR A 168 16.72 -31.31 23.50
C THR A 168 16.27 -30.83 24.87
N THR A 169 16.61 -31.56 25.92
CA THR A 169 16.35 -31.16 27.31
C THR A 169 17.68 -30.75 27.94
N ASP A 170 17.72 -29.60 28.57
CA ASP A 170 18.89 -29.14 29.29
C ASP A 170 19.05 -29.89 30.63
N THR A 171 20.10 -29.57 31.36
CA THR A 171 20.42 -30.22 32.67
C THR A 171 19.39 -29.93 33.77
N THR A 172 18.49 -28.93 33.53
CA THR A 172 17.41 -28.57 34.47
C THR A 172 16.07 -29.21 34.09
N GLY A 173 16.02 -30.00 33.01
CA GLY A 173 14.79 -30.61 32.49
C GLY A 173 13.98 -29.69 31.57
N THR A 174 14.52 -28.53 31.21
CA THR A 174 13.83 -27.57 30.33
C THR A 174 14.06 -27.92 28.87
N ALA A 175 12.99 -27.92 28.05
CA ALA A 175 13.10 -28.15 26.62
C ALA A 175 13.75 -26.95 25.94
N VAL A 176 14.88 -27.12 25.29
CA VAL A 176 15.64 -26.13 24.56
C VAL A 176 15.68 -26.48 23.06
N LYS A 177 15.63 -25.45 22.21
CA LYS A 177 15.80 -25.63 20.77
C LYS A 177 17.29 -25.68 20.43
N THR A 178 17.66 -26.61 19.57
CA THR A 178 19.04 -26.82 19.13
C THR A 178 19.17 -26.70 17.64
N LEU A 179 20.30 -26.17 17.19
CA LEU A 179 20.74 -26.21 15.81
C LEU A 179 21.91 -27.20 15.72
N LYS A 180 21.70 -28.34 15.08
CA LYS A 180 22.73 -29.35 14.88
C LYS A 180 23.27 -29.28 13.47
N VAL A 181 24.58 -29.15 13.36
CA VAL A 181 25.30 -29.13 12.08
C VAL A 181 26.27 -30.32 12.10
N ASN A 182 26.22 -31.13 11.04
CA ASN A 182 27.21 -32.20 10.86
C ASN A 182 28.28 -31.66 9.89
N VAL A 183 29.49 -31.55 10.39
CA VAL A 183 30.66 -31.14 9.62
C VAL A 183 31.62 -32.32 9.47
N PRO A 184 32.44 -32.36 8.39
CA PRO A 184 33.48 -33.39 8.25
C PRO A 184 34.49 -33.35 9.41
N TYR A 185 35.15 -34.49 9.67
CA TYR A 185 36.22 -34.57 10.70
C TYR A 185 37.35 -33.56 10.45
N SER A 186 37.64 -33.29 9.16
CA SER A 186 38.67 -32.34 8.73
C SER A 186 38.21 -30.89 8.78
N PHE A 187 36.98 -30.59 9.22
CA PHE A 187 36.48 -29.23 9.28
C PHE A 187 37.31 -28.38 10.23
N SER A 188 37.93 -27.34 9.66
CA SER A 188 38.74 -26.39 10.41
C SER A 188 38.48 -24.98 9.84
N ALA A 189 37.55 -24.26 10.44
CA ALA A 189 37.28 -22.88 10.07
C ALA A 189 37.45 -21.99 11.31
N PRO A 190 38.24 -20.90 11.23
CA PRO A 190 38.41 -19.95 12.33
C PRO A 190 37.13 -19.16 12.63
N ALA A 191 36.21 -19.06 11.70
CA ALA A 191 34.93 -18.44 11.88
C ALA A 191 33.84 -19.14 11.05
N VAL A 192 32.60 -18.98 11.45
CA VAL A 192 31.42 -19.48 10.75
C VAL A 192 30.32 -18.44 10.75
N TYR A 193 29.48 -18.46 9.71
CA TYR A 193 28.26 -17.64 9.67
C TYR A 193 27.10 -18.41 9.05
N PHE A 194 25.87 -17.94 9.26
CA PHE A 194 24.69 -18.48 8.60
C PHE A 194 24.46 -17.73 7.28
N SER A 195 24.62 -18.41 6.14
CA SER A 195 24.38 -17.83 4.81
C SER A 195 22.89 -17.76 4.44
N ALA A 196 22.07 -18.65 5.03
CA ALA A 196 20.63 -18.70 4.79
C ALA A 196 19.90 -19.08 6.08
N LEU A 197 19.51 -18.07 6.86
CA LEU A 197 18.73 -18.25 8.09
C LEU A 197 17.27 -17.87 7.83
N LYS A 198 16.38 -18.88 7.80
CA LYS A 198 14.95 -18.67 7.62
C LYS A 198 14.23 -18.72 8.95
N LEU A 199 13.73 -17.58 9.39
CA LEU A 199 12.97 -17.40 10.62
C LEU A 199 11.47 -17.47 10.35
N SER A 200 10.67 -17.70 11.39
CA SER A 200 9.25 -17.43 11.36
C SER A 200 9.01 -15.95 11.09
N ASP A 201 7.88 -15.65 10.42
CA ASP A 201 7.52 -14.32 10.00
C ASP A 201 7.49 -13.32 11.19
N GLY A 202 8.12 -12.16 11.02
CA GLY A 202 8.28 -11.13 12.04
C GLY A 202 9.30 -11.43 13.14
N ALA A 203 9.93 -12.62 13.16
CA ALA A 203 10.97 -12.95 14.13
C ALA A 203 12.33 -12.35 13.75
N LYS A 204 13.17 -12.05 14.77
CA LYS A 204 14.54 -11.59 14.61
C LYS A 204 15.48 -12.51 15.38
N ALA A 205 16.64 -12.80 14.81
CA ALA A 205 17.73 -13.49 15.49
C ALA A 205 18.77 -12.46 15.96
N TYR A 206 19.32 -12.70 17.12
CA TYR A 206 20.41 -11.92 17.73
C TYR A 206 21.52 -12.88 18.15
N VAL A 207 22.77 -12.46 18.00
CA VAL A 207 23.99 -13.16 18.41
C VAL A 207 24.67 -12.33 19.49
#